data_f7da445c7259425e0a0e8b3520520ba8
#
_entry.id   f7da445c7259425e0a0e8b3520520ba8
#
_cell.length_a   1.000
_cell.length_b   1.000
_cell.length_c   1.000
_cell.angle_alpha   90.00
_cell.angle_beta   90.00
_cell.angle_gamma   90.00
#
_symmetry.space_group_name_H-M   'P 1'
#
loop_
_entity.id
_entity.type
_entity.pdbx_description
1 polymer ?
#
loop_
_entity_poly.entity_id
_entity_poly.type
_entity_poly.pdbx_seq_one_letter_code
_entity_poly.pdbx_strand_id
1 'polypeptide(L)'
;MVEVKIGVRAIDLPYAIRVYGVTEEMFDELVDEDTKAELFDGVLIVHSPASLRHEDVAGFLGSLMSFYADAKELGKVIASGNGVVHLASGRKFAPDIFFIRGGRVPTPLPKEFEGTPDLVVEVLSPSNRHEDLNDKRRAYHDAGVDEVWFADIDDKKFIIDRKREDGYVEDVVTEGKVISTVLDGFWVNASWAWAEPLPNRMSCLQEILTQS
;
A
#
# COMPACT_ATOMS: atom_id res chain seq x y z
N MET A 1 8.04 -1.24 23.20
CA MET A 1 6.55 -1.05 23.30
C MET A 1 6.29 0.38 23.76
N VAL A 2 5.88 1.26 22.86
CA VAL A 2 5.52 2.64 23.21
C VAL A 2 4.09 2.61 23.75
N GLU A 3 3.92 2.67 25.08
CA GLU A 3 2.62 2.76 25.69
C GLU A 3 2.19 4.24 25.71
N VAL A 4 1.39 4.66 24.73
CA VAL A 4 0.80 6.01 24.73
C VAL A 4 -0.42 6.01 25.63
N LYS A 5 -0.26 6.45 26.89
CA LYS A 5 -1.36 6.70 27.82
C LYS A 5 -1.86 8.14 27.70
N ILE A 6 -2.95 8.33 26.98
CA ILE A 6 -3.67 9.60 26.98
C ILE A 6 -4.80 9.54 28.04
N GLY A 7 -4.43 9.70 29.29
CA GLY A 7 -5.41 9.72 30.41
C GLY A 7 -6.16 8.40 30.59
N VAL A 8 -7.32 8.44 31.25
CA VAL A 8 -8.18 7.27 31.60
C VAL A 8 -9.27 7.03 30.54
N ARG A 9 -9.26 7.73 29.42
CA ARG A 9 -10.27 7.55 28.35
C ARG A 9 -9.76 6.61 27.30
N ALA A 10 -10.57 5.59 26.95
CA ALA A 10 -10.39 4.80 25.75
C ALA A 10 -10.49 5.73 24.53
N ILE A 11 -9.58 5.58 23.59
CA ILE A 11 -9.68 6.22 22.27
C ILE A 11 -10.55 5.30 21.42
N ASP A 12 -11.63 5.85 20.84
CA ASP A 12 -12.48 5.07 19.93
C ASP A 12 -11.70 4.73 18.65
N LEU A 13 -11.85 3.49 18.18
CA LEU A 13 -11.31 3.04 16.90
C LEU A 13 -12.21 3.52 15.73
N PRO A 14 -11.63 3.84 14.57
CA PRO A 14 -10.20 3.91 14.24
C PRO A 14 -9.57 5.26 14.66
N TYR A 15 -8.27 5.27 14.95
CA TYR A 15 -7.52 6.49 15.28
C TYR A 15 -6.19 6.55 14.54
N ALA A 16 -5.66 7.75 14.36
CA ALA A 16 -4.28 8.02 14.01
C ALA A 16 -3.68 9.01 15.02
N ILE A 17 -2.54 8.66 15.61
CA ILE A 17 -1.81 9.54 16.54
C ILE A 17 -0.71 10.22 15.75
N ARG A 18 -0.64 11.58 15.83
CA ARG A 18 0.40 12.37 15.19
C ARG A 18 1.33 12.97 16.23
N VAL A 19 2.64 12.76 16.04
CA VAL A 19 3.71 13.36 16.84
C VAL A 19 4.55 14.24 15.94
N TYR A 20 4.66 15.52 16.24
CA TYR A 20 5.38 16.50 15.42
C TYR A 20 6.83 16.66 15.87
N GLY A 21 7.71 17.04 14.95
CA GLY A 21 9.12 17.29 15.21
C GLY A 21 9.96 16.01 15.36
N VAL A 22 9.52 14.93 14.74
CA VAL A 22 10.23 13.64 14.74
C VAL A 22 11.22 13.58 13.59
N THR A 23 12.49 13.32 13.86
CA THR A 23 13.50 13.04 12.85
C THR A 23 13.51 11.56 12.47
N GLU A 24 14.23 11.18 11.41
CA GLU A 24 14.40 9.78 11.03
C GLU A 24 15.05 8.95 12.13
N GLU A 25 16.10 9.50 12.79
CA GLU A 25 16.77 8.83 13.90
C GLU A 25 15.79 8.58 15.06
N MET A 26 14.94 9.57 15.39
CA MET A 26 13.91 9.42 16.41
C MET A 26 12.87 8.38 15.98
N PHE A 27 12.48 8.35 14.70
CA PHE A 27 11.56 7.34 14.17
C PHE A 27 12.14 5.94 14.35
N ASP A 28 13.41 5.72 13.98
CA ASP A 28 14.08 4.43 14.07
C ASP A 28 14.27 3.95 15.52
N GLU A 29 14.37 4.88 16.49
CA GLU A 29 14.44 4.59 17.92
C GLU A 29 13.06 4.29 18.55
N LEU A 30 12.00 4.94 18.05
CA LEU A 30 10.64 4.89 18.64
C LEU A 30 9.77 3.77 18.05
N VAL A 31 10.00 3.41 16.79
CA VAL A 31 9.14 2.49 16.04
C VAL A 31 9.79 1.12 15.92
N ASP A 32 9.14 0.12 16.48
CA ASP A 32 9.55 -1.29 16.33
C ASP A 32 8.87 -1.96 15.12
N GLU A 33 9.27 -3.19 14.81
CA GLU A 33 8.78 -3.96 13.65
C GLU A 33 7.28 -4.33 13.76
N ASP A 34 6.72 -4.27 14.98
CA ASP A 34 5.34 -4.64 15.26
C ASP A 34 4.39 -3.41 15.20
N THR A 35 4.93 -2.20 15.05
CA THR A 35 4.17 -0.95 15.07
C THR A 35 3.97 -0.41 13.66
N LYS A 36 2.71 -0.38 13.16
CA LYS A 36 2.38 0.31 11.91
C LYS A 36 2.48 1.82 12.12
N ALA A 37 3.58 2.39 11.67
CA ALA A 37 3.85 3.82 11.79
C ALA A 37 4.53 4.35 10.52
N GLU A 38 4.34 5.64 10.27
CA GLU A 38 4.87 6.34 9.10
C GLU A 38 5.49 7.66 9.52
N LEU A 39 6.49 8.11 8.76
CA LEU A 39 7.12 9.41 8.93
C LEU A 39 6.88 10.24 7.66
N PHE A 40 6.27 11.41 7.82
CA PHE A 40 6.03 12.33 6.75
C PHE A 40 6.46 13.75 7.13
N ASP A 41 7.57 14.21 6.56
CA ASP A 41 8.11 15.57 6.72
C ASP A 41 8.16 16.04 8.20
N GLY A 42 8.66 15.17 9.09
CA GLY A 42 8.81 15.46 10.53
C GLY A 42 7.56 15.16 11.37
N VAL A 43 6.56 14.50 10.82
CA VAL A 43 5.37 14.04 11.53
C VAL A 43 5.35 12.52 11.58
N LEU A 44 5.48 11.94 12.77
CA LEU A 44 5.24 10.52 13.00
C LEU A 44 3.73 10.29 13.09
N ILE A 45 3.23 9.35 12.29
CA ILE A 45 1.84 8.93 12.28
C ILE A 45 1.78 7.47 12.72
N VAL A 46 1.13 7.20 13.85
CA VAL A 46 0.88 5.84 14.35
C VAL A 46 -0.57 5.48 14.10
N HIS A 47 -0.79 4.43 13.32
CA HIS A 47 -2.13 3.99 12.94
C HIS A 47 -2.71 2.99 13.94
N SER A 48 -4.03 3.06 14.13
CA SER A 48 -4.76 1.98 14.81
C SER A 48 -4.74 0.70 13.96
N PRO A 49 -4.95 -0.49 14.56
CA PRO A 49 -5.14 -1.70 13.79
C PRO A 49 -6.21 -1.54 12.72
N ALA A 50 -5.94 -2.05 11.53
CA ALA A 50 -6.88 -2.06 10.44
C ALA A 50 -8.08 -2.97 10.71
N SER A 51 -9.21 -2.74 10.03
CA SER A 51 -10.36 -3.65 10.12
C SER A 51 -10.06 -4.98 9.45
N LEU A 52 -10.72 -6.06 9.91
CA LEU A 52 -10.60 -7.38 9.25
C LEU A 52 -10.98 -7.32 7.77
N ARG A 53 -11.92 -6.45 7.40
CA ARG A 53 -12.30 -6.26 5.99
C ARG A 53 -11.18 -5.65 5.17
N HIS A 54 -10.51 -4.63 5.69
CA HIS A 54 -9.33 -4.03 5.07
C HIS A 54 -8.24 -5.08 4.86
N GLU A 55 -7.88 -5.82 5.92
CA GLU A 55 -6.86 -6.87 5.89
C GLU A 55 -7.21 -7.99 4.90
N ASP A 56 -8.49 -8.38 4.80
CA ASP A 56 -8.93 -9.43 3.87
C ASP A 56 -8.78 -8.96 2.41
N VAL A 57 -9.12 -7.71 2.10
CA VAL A 57 -8.96 -7.14 0.75
C VAL A 57 -7.48 -6.93 0.41
N ALA A 58 -6.68 -6.37 1.33
CA ALA A 58 -5.24 -6.21 1.14
C ALA A 58 -4.56 -7.57 0.93
N GLY A 59 -4.88 -8.56 1.75
CA GLY A 59 -4.38 -9.93 1.62
C GLY A 59 -4.84 -10.63 0.34
N PHE A 60 -6.06 -10.35 -0.13
CA PHE A 60 -6.58 -10.86 -1.40
C PHE A 60 -5.79 -10.30 -2.59
N LEU A 61 -5.71 -8.98 -2.70
CA LEU A 61 -4.98 -8.31 -3.79
C LEU A 61 -3.49 -8.67 -3.76
N GLY A 62 -2.86 -8.59 -2.59
CA GLY A 62 -1.45 -8.92 -2.40
C GLY A 62 -1.12 -10.37 -2.79
N SER A 63 -2.00 -11.33 -2.47
CA SER A 63 -1.81 -12.73 -2.86
C SER A 63 -1.86 -12.90 -4.39
N LEU A 64 -2.85 -12.28 -5.07
CA LEU A 64 -2.95 -12.35 -6.53
C LEU A 64 -1.72 -11.75 -7.22
N MET A 65 -1.29 -10.57 -6.74
CA MET A 65 -0.12 -9.87 -7.28
C MET A 65 1.17 -10.68 -7.04
N SER A 66 1.37 -11.22 -5.82
CA SER A 66 2.56 -12.01 -5.49
C SER A 66 2.67 -13.27 -6.34
N PHE A 67 1.62 -14.09 -6.40
CA PHE A 67 1.64 -15.32 -7.17
C PHE A 67 1.75 -15.07 -8.67
N TYR A 68 1.16 -13.99 -9.18
CA TYR A 68 1.32 -13.60 -10.57
C TYR A 68 2.75 -13.16 -10.89
N ALA A 69 3.31 -12.28 -10.05
CA ALA A 69 4.68 -11.81 -10.20
C ALA A 69 5.70 -12.96 -10.13
N ASP A 70 5.50 -13.92 -9.22
CA ASP A 70 6.33 -15.13 -9.11
C ASP A 70 6.18 -16.01 -10.35
N ALA A 71 4.94 -16.25 -10.85
CA ALA A 71 4.69 -17.09 -12.02
C ALA A 71 5.26 -16.51 -13.32
N LYS A 72 5.39 -15.20 -13.43
CA LYS A 72 5.92 -14.49 -14.59
C LYS A 72 7.36 -13.98 -14.38
N GLU A 73 7.98 -14.26 -13.23
CA GLU A 73 9.35 -13.83 -12.87
C GLU A 73 9.56 -12.31 -12.98
N LEU A 74 8.52 -11.50 -12.64
CA LEU A 74 8.53 -10.06 -12.85
C LEU A 74 9.30 -9.31 -11.76
N GLY A 75 9.39 -9.86 -10.55
CA GLY A 75 10.01 -9.20 -9.41
C GLY A 75 9.44 -9.63 -8.07
N LYS A 76 9.43 -8.72 -7.10
CA LYS A 76 9.01 -9.03 -5.74
C LYS A 76 7.84 -8.14 -5.31
N VAL A 77 6.78 -8.78 -4.83
CA VAL A 77 5.66 -8.12 -4.14
C VAL A 77 5.85 -8.26 -2.64
N ILE A 78 5.72 -7.18 -1.91
CA ILE A 78 5.63 -7.13 -0.45
C ILE A 78 4.19 -6.73 -0.11
N ALA A 79 3.49 -7.58 0.64
CA ALA A 79 2.07 -7.41 0.98
C ALA A 79 1.85 -7.75 2.46
N SER A 80 2.48 -6.97 3.34
CA SER A 80 2.44 -7.18 4.79
C SER A 80 1.76 -6.03 5.54
N GLY A 81 1.57 -4.88 4.89
CA GLY A 81 1.11 -3.65 5.54
C GLY A 81 2.08 -3.05 6.57
N ASN A 82 3.21 -3.74 6.85
CA ASN A 82 4.27 -3.29 7.76
C ASN A 82 5.63 -3.16 7.05
N GLY A 83 5.72 -3.47 5.76
CA GLY A 83 6.95 -3.29 4.99
C GLY A 83 7.24 -1.81 4.78
N VAL A 84 8.29 -1.29 5.39
CA VAL A 84 8.64 0.13 5.30
C VAL A 84 9.34 0.43 3.99
N VAL A 85 8.89 1.48 3.33
CA VAL A 85 9.52 2.08 2.14
C VAL A 85 10.05 3.46 2.53
N HIS A 86 11.34 3.66 2.39
CA HIS A 86 12.01 4.93 2.59
C HIS A 86 12.16 5.63 1.23
N LEU A 87 11.18 6.49 0.88
CA LEU A 87 11.13 7.16 -0.42
C LEU A 87 12.17 8.26 -0.56
N ALA A 88 12.35 9.08 0.47
CA ALA A 88 13.28 10.19 0.55
C ALA A 88 13.47 10.60 2.00
N SER A 89 14.44 11.46 2.28
CA SER A 89 14.67 11.99 3.63
C SER A 89 13.39 12.54 4.26
N GLY A 90 13.07 12.08 5.46
CA GLY A 90 11.86 12.43 6.20
C GLY A 90 10.57 11.76 5.74
N ARG A 91 10.64 10.77 4.81
CA ARG A 91 9.45 10.12 4.24
C ARG A 91 9.58 8.61 4.24
N LYS A 92 9.12 8.00 5.33
CA LYS A 92 9.01 6.54 5.51
C LYS A 92 7.55 6.14 5.58
N PHE A 93 7.10 5.29 4.66
CA PHE A 93 5.72 4.81 4.57
C PHE A 93 5.65 3.30 4.67
N ALA A 94 4.51 2.79 5.12
CA ALA A 94 4.19 1.37 5.17
C ALA A 94 2.97 1.07 4.29
N PRO A 95 3.15 0.99 2.93
CA PRO A 95 2.05 0.67 2.03
C PRO A 95 1.46 -0.70 2.32
N ASP A 96 0.18 -0.87 2.06
CA ASP A 96 -0.45 -2.18 2.22
C ASP A 96 0.18 -3.22 1.27
N ILE A 97 0.51 -2.81 0.03
CA ILE A 97 1.20 -3.64 -0.96
C ILE A 97 2.15 -2.76 -1.77
N PHE A 98 3.35 -3.26 -2.05
CA PHE A 98 4.21 -2.65 -3.05
C PHE A 98 4.98 -3.69 -3.87
N PHE A 99 5.39 -3.31 -5.06
CA PHE A 99 6.12 -4.15 -5.99
C PHE A 99 7.44 -3.52 -6.42
N ILE A 100 8.46 -4.35 -6.53
CA ILE A 100 9.81 -4.03 -7.01
C ILE A 100 10.13 -4.92 -8.19
N ARG A 101 10.48 -4.35 -9.34
CA ARG A 101 10.91 -5.11 -10.53
C ARG A 101 12.15 -5.95 -10.26
N GLY A 102 12.23 -7.13 -10.87
CA GLY A 102 13.22 -8.16 -10.60
C GLY A 102 14.67 -7.67 -10.55
N GLY A 103 15.09 -6.85 -11.52
CA GLY A 103 16.45 -6.28 -11.56
C GLY A 103 16.76 -5.26 -10.44
N ARG A 104 15.79 -4.86 -9.64
CA ARG A 104 15.93 -3.90 -8.54
C ARG A 104 15.73 -4.52 -7.16
N VAL A 105 15.35 -5.80 -7.08
CA VAL A 105 15.11 -6.50 -5.81
C VAL A 105 16.43 -6.69 -5.07
N PRO A 106 16.59 -6.12 -3.84
CA PRO A 106 17.79 -6.32 -3.05
C PRO A 106 17.92 -7.78 -2.60
N THR A 107 19.15 -8.28 -2.54
CA THR A 107 19.44 -9.64 -2.05
C THR A 107 20.64 -9.59 -1.09
N PRO A 108 20.46 -9.89 0.21
CA PRO A 108 19.20 -10.21 0.89
C PRO A 108 18.24 -9.03 0.96
N LEU A 109 16.95 -9.29 1.25
CA LEU A 109 15.99 -8.22 1.53
C LEU A 109 16.40 -7.45 2.79
N PRO A 110 16.47 -6.12 2.74
CA PRO A 110 16.77 -5.29 3.91
C PRO A 110 15.56 -5.19 4.85
N LYS A 111 15.77 -4.59 6.03
CA LYS A 111 14.67 -4.28 6.97
C LYS A 111 13.67 -3.29 6.36
N GLU A 112 14.17 -2.29 5.64
CA GLU A 112 13.40 -1.27 4.94
C GLU A 112 13.84 -1.22 3.48
N PHE A 113 12.91 -0.94 2.57
CA PHE A 113 13.25 -0.76 1.16
C PHE A 113 13.65 0.70 0.91
N GLU A 114 14.94 0.91 0.61
CA GLU A 114 15.49 2.21 0.24
C GLU A 114 15.20 2.50 -1.24
N GLY A 115 14.37 3.51 -1.50
CA GLY A 115 14.08 3.97 -2.86
C GLY A 115 12.60 3.86 -3.25
N THR A 116 12.33 4.09 -4.53
CA THR A 116 10.98 4.16 -5.08
C THR A 116 10.52 2.78 -5.54
N PRO A 117 9.42 2.20 -5.01
CA PRO A 117 8.79 1.01 -5.57
C PRO A 117 8.22 1.31 -6.97
N ASP A 118 8.05 0.28 -7.78
CA ASP A 118 7.52 0.45 -9.14
C ASP A 118 5.99 0.57 -9.13
N LEU A 119 5.32 -0.10 -8.18
CA LEU A 119 3.88 -0.02 -7.96
C LEU A 119 3.58 -0.03 -6.47
N VAL A 120 2.59 0.76 -6.06
CA VAL A 120 2.04 0.80 -4.70
C VAL A 120 0.54 0.60 -4.75
N VAL A 121 -0.01 -0.14 -3.78
CA VAL A 121 -1.45 -0.28 -3.57
C VAL A 121 -1.78 0.06 -2.11
N GLU A 122 -2.73 0.97 -1.92
CA GLU A 122 -3.33 1.31 -0.64
C GLU A 122 -4.80 0.89 -0.64
N VAL A 123 -5.24 0.19 0.39
CA VAL A 123 -6.64 -0.13 0.60
C VAL A 123 -7.22 0.94 1.51
N LEU A 124 -8.14 1.73 0.98
CA LEU A 124 -8.70 2.85 1.72
C LEU A 124 -9.66 2.40 2.81
N SER A 125 -9.55 3.05 3.96
CA SER A 125 -10.48 2.92 5.07
C SER A 125 -10.92 4.32 5.55
N PRO A 126 -12.02 4.46 6.28
CA PRO A 126 -12.46 5.77 6.78
C PRO A 126 -11.41 6.50 7.61
N SER A 127 -10.50 5.77 8.27
CA SER A 127 -9.46 6.35 9.14
C SER A 127 -8.23 6.88 8.41
N ASN A 128 -7.88 6.30 7.26
CA ASN A 128 -6.65 6.66 6.51
C ASN A 128 -6.93 7.36 5.18
N ARG A 129 -8.19 7.40 4.74
CA ARG A 129 -8.58 7.91 3.43
C ARG A 129 -8.04 9.31 3.10
N HIS A 130 -8.07 10.21 4.06
CA HIS A 130 -7.59 11.57 3.86
C HIS A 130 -6.07 11.61 3.64
N GLU A 131 -5.32 10.89 4.49
CA GLU A 131 -3.87 10.79 4.44
C GLU A 131 -3.42 10.11 3.13
N ASP A 132 -4.04 8.98 2.80
CA ASP A 132 -3.68 8.20 1.61
C ASP A 132 -3.95 8.99 0.32
N LEU A 133 -5.12 9.63 0.21
CA LEU A 133 -5.49 10.37 -1.00
C LEU A 133 -4.83 11.74 -1.14
N ASN A 134 -4.20 12.28 -0.11
CA ASN A 134 -3.55 13.58 -0.16
C ASN A 134 -2.04 13.45 0.09
N ASP A 135 -1.65 13.14 1.32
CA ASP A 135 -0.25 13.22 1.73
C ASP A 135 0.59 12.10 1.11
N LYS A 136 0.16 10.84 1.23
CA LYS A 136 0.88 9.70 0.62
C LYS A 136 0.83 9.76 -0.90
N ARG A 137 -0.34 10.03 -1.50
CA ARG A 137 -0.47 10.16 -2.94
C ARG A 137 0.53 11.14 -3.52
N ARG A 138 0.62 12.34 -2.90
CA ARG A 138 1.61 13.35 -3.29
C ARG A 138 3.04 12.84 -3.11
N ALA A 139 3.34 12.19 -1.98
CA ALA A 139 4.67 11.66 -1.72
C ALA A 139 5.08 10.57 -2.73
N TYR A 140 4.16 9.69 -3.14
CA TYR A 140 4.40 8.69 -4.19
C TYR A 140 4.64 9.35 -5.55
N HIS A 141 3.89 10.41 -5.88
CA HIS A 141 4.11 11.18 -7.10
C HIS A 141 5.46 11.91 -7.09
N ASP A 142 5.80 12.58 -6.00
CA ASP A 142 7.08 13.27 -5.84
C ASP A 142 8.27 12.32 -5.96
N ALA A 143 8.13 11.11 -5.40
CA ALA A 143 9.14 10.05 -5.49
C ALA A 143 9.20 9.39 -6.88
N GLY A 144 8.19 9.58 -7.70
CA GLY A 144 8.12 9.07 -9.06
C GLY A 144 7.73 7.60 -9.17
N VAL A 145 6.87 7.10 -8.28
CA VAL A 145 6.26 5.75 -8.38
C VAL A 145 5.54 5.63 -9.72
N ASP A 146 5.83 4.57 -10.50
CA ASP A 146 5.28 4.45 -11.87
C ASP A 146 3.76 4.25 -11.86
N GLU A 147 3.22 3.53 -10.87
CA GLU A 147 1.77 3.26 -10.76
C GLU A 147 1.34 3.20 -9.29
N VAL A 148 0.25 3.89 -8.93
CA VAL A 148 -0.33 3.87 -7.58
C VAL A 148 -1.81 3.53 -7.68
N TRP A 149 -2.26 2.53 -6.90
CA TRP A 149 -3.65 2.12 -6.81
C TRP A 149 -4.22 2.45 -5.44
N PHE A 150 -5.38 3.06 -5.40
CA PHE A 150 -6.19 3.21 -4.20
C PHE A 150 -7.45 2.37 -4.36
N ALA A 151 -7.54 1.28 -3.59
CA ALA A 151 -8.71 0.41 -3.56
C ALA A 151 -9.72 0.92 -2.53
N ASP A 152 -10.73 1.64 -3.00
CA ASP A 152 -11.78 2.23 -2.18
C ASP A 152 -12.95 1.26 -2.06
N ILE A 153 -12.94 0.49 -0.97
CA ILE A 153 -13.96 -0.55 -0.74
C ILE A 153 -15.33 0.03 -0.37
N ASP A 154 -15.37 1.20 0.26
CA ASP A 154 -16.61 1.85 0.65
C ASP A 154 -17.34 2.46 -0.55
N ASP A 155 -16.60 3.21 -1.38
CA ASP A 155 -17.13 3.83 -2.61
C ASP A 155 -17.11 2.87 -3.81
N LYS A 156 -16.63 1.63 -3.65
CA LYS A 156 -16.55 0.57 -4.67
C LYS A 156 -15.89 1.04 -5.97
N LYS A 157 -14.66 1.55 -5.85
CA LYS A 157 -13.88 2.01 -6.98
C LYS A 157 -12.39 1.80 -6.74
N PHE A 158 -11.63 1.67 -7.82
CA PHE A 158 -10.19 1.88 -7.83
C PHE A 158 -9.91 3.26 -8.38
N ILE A 159 -9.01 4.00 -7.72
CA ILE A 159 -8.38 5.21 -8.24
C ILE A 159 -6.95 4.80 -8.60
N ILE A 160 -6.54 5.03 -9.84
CA ILE A 160 -5.26 4.56 -10.37
C ILE A 160 -4.52 5.74 -10.94
N ASP A 161 -3.37 6.04 -10.35
CA ASP A 161 -2.47 7.05 -10.88
C ASP A 161 -1.35 6.37 -11.66
N ARG A 162 -1.16 6.79 -12.90
CA ARG A 162 -0.09 6.32 -13.77
C ARG A 162 0.83 7.46 -14.15
N LYS A 163 2.12 7.27 -13.93
CA LYS A 163 3.15 8.20 -14.33
C LYS A 163 3.24 8.31 -15.86
N ARG A 164 3.33 9.53 -16.36
CA ARG A 164 3.55 9.88 -17.76
C ARG A 164 4.67 10.91 -17.86
N GLU A 165 5.08 11.26 -19.06
CA GLU A 165 6.14 12.25 -19.29
C GLU A 165 5.82 13.61 -18.64
N ASP A 166 4.55 14.04 -18.68
CA ASP A 166 4.08 15.34 -18.18
C ASP A 166 3.43 15.26 -16.77
N GLY A 167 3.63 14.19 -16.02
CA GLY A 167 3.06 14.02 -14.67
C GLY A 167 2.26 12.73 -14.52
N TYR A 168 1.18 12.78 -13.73
CA TYR A 168 0.33 11.60 -13.48
C TYR A 168 -1.04 11.77 -14.13
N VAL A 169 -1.56 10.65 -14.65
CA VAL A 169 -2.93 10.55 -15.16
C VAL A 169 -3.72 9.66 -14.21
N GLU A 170 -4.85 10.17 -13.76
CA GLU A 170 -5.80 9.45 -12.93
C GLU A 170 -6.83 8.71 -13.78
N ASP A 171 -7.03 7.42 -13.49
CA ASP A 171 -8.16 6.63 -13.96
C ASP A 171 -9.02 6.20 -12.78
N VAL A 172 -10.34 6.18 -12.93
CA VAL A 172 -11.29 5.66 -11.94
C VAL A 172 -12.04 4.49 -12.53
N VAL A 173 -11.95 3.31 -11.88
CA VAL A 173 -12.58 2.07 -12.34
C VAL A 173 -13.54 1.56 -11.27
N THR A 174 -14.83 1.50 -11.59
CA THR A 174 -15.91 1.00 -10.72
C THR A 174 -16.35 -0.42 -11.07
N GLU A 175 -16.12 -0.84 -12.33
CA GLU A 175 -16.47 -2.17 -12.85
C GLU A 175 -15.50 -2.62 -13.95
N GLY A 176 -15.42 -3.92 -14.19
CA GLY A 176 -14.54 -4.48 -15.20
C GLY A 176 -13.10 -4.61 -14.72
N LYS A 177 -12.15 -4.62 -15.65
CA LYS A 177 -10.74 -4.89 -15.38
C LYS A 177 -9.98 -3.64 -14.96
N VAL A 178 -9.32 -3.73 -13.83
CA VAL A 178 -8.22 -2.84 -13.41
C VAL A 178 -6.93 -3.46 -13.93
N ILE A 179 -6.30 -2.84 -14.91
CA ILE A 179 -5.12 -3.38 -15.60
C ILE A 179 -3.87 -2.64 -15.13
N SER A 180 -2.83 -3.38 -14.70
CA SER A 180 -1.54 -2.79 -14.37
C SER A 180 -0.73 -2.51 -15.63
N THR A 181 -0.01 -1.39 -15.62
CA THR A 181 1.01 -1.07 -16.62
C THR A 181 2.41 -1.39 -16.15
N VAL A 182 2.55 -1.80 -14.89
CA VAL A 182 3.83 -2.11 -14.21
C VAL A 182 4.03 -3.62 -14.09
N LEU A 183 3.00 -4.35 -13.63
CA LEU A 183 2.94 -5.81 -13.65
C LEU A 183 2.37 -6.24 -15.01
N ASP A 184 3.25 -6.46 -15.98
CA ASP A 184 2.86 -6.75 -17.37
C ASP A 184 1.88 -7.93 -17.46
N GLY A 185 0.70 -7.68 -18.07
CA GLY A 185 -0.39 -8.64 -18.22
C GLY A 185 -1.25 -8.83 -16.96
N PHE A 186 -0.90 -8.25 -15.81
CA PHE A 186 -1.70 -8.37 -14.59
C PHE A 186 -2.94 -7.49 -14.62
N TRP A 187 -4.05 -8.07 -14.19
CA TRP A 187 -5.30 -7.35 -13.99
C TRP A 187 -6.11 -7.97 -12.83
N VAL A 188 -7.01 -7.19 -12.27
CA VAL A 188 -8.05 -7.69 -11.36
C VAL A 188 -9.41 -7.19 -11.82
N ASN A 189 -10.48 -7.97 -11.59
CA ASN A 189 -11.81 -7.42 -11.75
C ASN A 189 -12.14 -6.54 -10.55
N ALA A 190 -12.50 -5.29 -10.81
CA ALA A 190 -12.77 -4.32 -9.76
C ALA A 190 -13.79 -4.85 -8.73
N SER A 191 -14.84 -5.53 -9.18
CA SER A 191 -15.88 -6.09 -8.32
C SER A 191 -15.37 -7.13 -7.32
N TRP A 192 -14.21 -7.74 -7.55
CA TRP A 192 -13.66 -8.73 -6.62
C TRP A 192 -13.30 -8.10 -5.27
N ALA A 193 -12.79 -6.84 -5.27
CA ALA A 193 -12.33 -6.17 -4.06
C ALA A 193 -13.45 -5.86 -3.06
N TRP A 194 -14.68 -5.70 -3.52
CA TRP A 194 -15.83 -5.41 -2.67
C TRP A 194 -16.89 -6.52 -2.63
N ALA A 195 -16.59 -7.69 -3.22
CA ALA A 195 -17.44 -8.87 -3.08
C ALA A 195 -17.46 -9.38 -1.62
N GLU A 196 -18.60 -9.89 -1.18
CA GLU A 196 -18.77 -10.51 0.14
C GLU A 196 -19.55 -11.84 0.01
N PRO A 197 -18.84 -12.96 0.23
CA PRO A 197 -17.41 -13.12 0.51
C PRO A 197 -16.54 -12.77 -0.70
N LEU A 198 -15.25 -12.49 -0.48
CA LEU A 198 -14.26 -12.36 -1.55
C LEU A 198 -14.21 -13.65 -2.37
N PRO A 199 -13.98 -13.58 -3.69
CA PRO A 199 -13.90 -14.77 -4.52
C PRO A 199 -12.67 -15.64 -4.18
N ASN A 200 -12.69 -16.88 -4.65
CA ASN A 200 -11.57 -17.78 -4.42
C ASN A 200 -10.30 -17.28 -5.15
N ARG A 201 -9.21 -17.05 -4.38
CA ARG A 201 -7.95 -16.50 -4.89
C ARG A 201 -7.35 -17.33 -6.02
N MET A 202 -7.38 -18.67 -5.91
CA MET A 202 -6.82 -19.54 -6.94
C MET A 202 -7.62 -19.50 -8.25
N SER A 203 -8.94 -19.42 -8.17
CA SER A 203 -9.79 -19.27 -9.36
C SER A 203 -9.55 -17.95 -10.07
N CYS A 204 -9.44 -16.84 -9.29
CA CYS A 204 -9.11 -15.53 -9.83
C CYS A 204 -7.71 -15.51 -10.47
N LEU A 205 -6.71 -16.10 -9.81
CA LEU A 205 -5.36 -16.20 -10.35
C LEU A 205 -5.32 -17.01 -11.67
N GLN A 206 -6.03 -18.13 -11.74
CA GLN A 206 -6.14 -18.92 -12.97
C GLN A 206 -6.76 -18.10 -14.10
N GLU A 207 -7.81 -17.33 -13.81
CA GLU A 207 -8.43 -16.44 -14.79
C GLU A 207 -7.46 -15.38 -15.29
N ILE A 208 -6.71 -14.74 -14.38
CA ILE A 208 -5.68 -13.75 -14.74
C ILE A 208 -4.63 -14.40 -15.65
N LEU A 209 -4.05 -15.54 -15.25
CA LEU A 209 -2.98 -16.21 -15.98
C LEU A 209 -3.40 -16.72 -17.37
N THR A 210 -4.70 -17.01 -17.59
CA THR A 210 -5.20 -17.48 -18.89
C THR A 210 -5.58 -16.35 -19.84
N GLN A 211 -5.75 -15.14 -19.34
CA GLN A 211 -6.15 -13.96 -20.12
C GLN A 211 -5.07 -12.86 -20.17
N SER A 212 -3.87 -13.15 -19.63
CA SER A 212 -2.69 -12.26 -19.60
C SER A 212 -1.80 -12.45 -20.84
#